data_af74cf3a5958ed53225c776155ac1627
#
_entry.id   af74cf3a5958ed53225c776155ac1627
#
_cell.length_a   1.000
_cell.length_b   1.000
_cell.length_c   1.000
_cell.angle_alpha   90.00
_cell.angle_beta   90.00
_cell.angle_gamma   90.00
#
_symmetry.space_group_name_H-M   'P 1'
#
loop_
_entity.id
_entity.type
_entity.pdbx_description
1 polymer ?
#
loop_
_entity_poly.entity_id
_entity_poly.type
_entity_poly.pdbx_seq_one_letter_code
_entity_poly.pdbx_strand_id
1 'polypeptide(L)'
;MEVRPAFNSSIPGDFEERIFISLTKITRDRGYSQTFYTNISEILDNLNVPRTTKNGLYKKTKESIDKMANSTYRFKNLFYSNEVSQVVDDLINTNMFTYRVITIKEANNNESDFFIDKRVREIYKITFTDEFYKNIIAKGYLAFDAEELLNIKDSITRSIFTMITKWRRNSLELKKPAYFIARRIPIAWKNVSRAIKTIENSCIYLKDNDFISDYKIERTGKVDTTEFVFYFDEHHNMIKQKNFYD
;
A
#
# COMPACT_ATOMS: atom_id res chain seq x y z
N MET A 1 -12.75 1.22 6.68
CA MET A 1 -12.73 1.67 5.27
C MET A 1 -13.72 0.82 4.48
N GLU A 2 -14.57 1.43 3.68
CA GLU A 2 -15.45 0.78 2.71
C GLU A 2 -15.01 1.24 1.31
N VAL A 3 -14.93 0.33 0.35
CA VAL A 3 -14.59 0.65 -1.02
C VAL A 3 -15.79 0.35 -1.91
N ARG A 4 -16.20 1.33 -2.70
CA ARG A 4 -17.28 1.20 -3.69
C ARG A 4 -16.66 1.29 -5.07
N PRO A 5 -16.71 0.21 -5.86
CA PRO A 5 -16.20 0.25 -7.22
C PRO A 5 -17.07 1.18 -8.09
N ALA A 6 -16.49 1.68 -9.17
CA ALA A 6 -17.24 2.32 -10.23
C ALA A 6 -18.26 1.35 -10.86
N PHE A 7 -19.27 1.90 -11.54
CA PHE A 7 -20.25 1.11 -12.25
C PHE A 7 -19.56 0.14 -13.24
N ASN A 8 -19.97 -1.11 -13.22
CA ASN A 8 -19.37 -2.21 -14.03
C ASN A 8 -17.89 -2.51 -13.75
N SER A 9 -17.36 -2.10 -12.60
CA SER A 9 -15.98 -2.39 -12.19
C SER A 9 -15.95 -3.31 -10.96
N SER A 10 -14.82 -3.97 -10.73
CA SER A 10 -14.55 -4.71 -9.50
C SER A 10 -13.82 -3.84 -8.47
N ILE A 11 -13.85 -4.24 -7.20
CA ILE A 11 -13.05 -3.60 -6.16
C ILE A 11 -11.56 -3.71 -6.52
N PRO A 12 -10.75 -2.64 -6.34
CA PRO A 12 -9.30 -2.70 -6.47
C PRO A 12 -8.70 -3.85 -5.63
N GLY A 13 -7.80 -4.62 -6.24
CA GLY A 13 -7.18 -5.79 -5.64
C GLY A 13 -5.66 -5.65 -5.46
N ASP A 14 -4.95 -6.77 -5.37
CA ASP A 14 -3.51 -6.82 -5.12
C ASP A 14 -2.68 -6.04 -6.15
N PHE A 15 -3.01 -6.16 -7.43
CA PHE A 15 -2.25 -5.46 -8.47
C PHE A 15 -2.45 -3.95 -8.39
N GLU A 16 -3.66 -3.49 -8.12
CA GLU A 16 -3.96 -2.07 -7.88
C GLU A 16 -3.28 -1.55 -6.62
N GLU A 17 -3.22 -2.34 -5.53
CA GLU A 17 -2.49 -1.98 -4.32
C GLU A 17 -1.00 -1.75 -4.62
N ARG A 18 -0.37 -2.65 -5.37
CA ARG A 18 1.03 -2.50 -5.77
C ARG A 18 1.27 -1.27 -6.65
N ILE A 19 0.38 -0.99 -7.60
CA ILE A 19 0.43 0.25 -8.39
C ILE A 19 0.33 1.46 -7.48
N PHE A 20 -0.59 1.46 -6.50
CA PHE A 20 -0.74 2.57 -5.55
C PHE A 20 0.54 2.79 -4.73
N ILE A 21 1.19 1.74 -4.25
CA ILE A 21 2.50 1.82 -3.57
C ILE A 21 3.55 2.44 -4.50
N SER A 22 3.58 2.03 -5.78
CA SER A 22 4.47 2.64 -6.77
C SER A 22 4.20 4.13 -6.97
N LEU A 23 2.94 4.55 -7.05
CA LEU A 23 2.57 5.96 -7.17
C LEU A 23 2.99 6.77 -5.94
N THR A 24 2.84 6.23 -4.73
CA THR A 24 3.30 6.90 -3.51
C THR A 24 4.83 7.00 -3.45
N LYS A 25 5.56 5.99 -3.94
CA LYS A 25 7.02 6.07 -4.10
C LYS A 25 7.41 7.19 -5.05
N ILE A 26 6.79 7.26 -6.24
CA ILE A 26 7.06 8.31 -7.24
C ILE A 26 6.79 9.69 -6.64
N THR A 27 5.71 9.87 -5.89
CA THR A 27 5.38 11.13 -5.20
C THR A 27 6.46 11.50 -4.21
N ARG A 28 6.96 10.57 -3.40
CA ARG A 28 8.06 10.76 -2.46
C ARG A 28 9.34 11.21 -3.19
N ASP A 29 9.73 10.49 -4.23
CA ASP A 29 10.95 10.74 -5.00
C ASP A 29 10.90 12.10 -5.73
N ARG A 30 9.70 12.70 -5.85
CA ARG A 30 9.45 14.05 -6.41
C ARG A 30 9.08 15.09 -5.35
N GLY A 31 9.57 14.91 -4.11
CA GLY A 31 9.44 15.89 -3.02
C GLY A 31 8.00 15.99 -2.47
N TYR A 32 7.24 14.90 -2.50
CA TYR A 32 5.85 14.85 -2.01
C TYR A 32 4.91 15.83 -2.70
N SER A 33 5.05 16.05 -4.00
CA SER A 33 4.14 16.91 -4.75
C SER A 33 2.74 16.29 -4.85
N GLN A 34 1.70 17.08 -4.62
CA GLN A 34 0.30 16.63 -4.76
C GLN A 34 -0.01 16.23 -6.20
N THR A 35 0.56 16.95 -7.16
CA THR A 35 0.46 16.66 -8.59
C THR A 35 1.82 16.28 -9.13
N PHE A 36 1.88 15.16 -9.83
CA PHE A 36 3.12 14.68 -10.43
C PHE A 36 2.84 14.00 -11.77
N TYR A 37 3.90 13.82 -12.55
CA TYR A 37 3.84 13.15 -13.84
C TYR A 37 4.54 11.80 -13.75
N THR A 38 4.02 10.81 -14.42
CA THR A 38 4.61 9.46 -14.53
C THR A 38 4.22 8.82 -15.86
N ASN A 39 4.79 7.66 -16.15
CA ASN A 39 4.39 6.83 -17.27
C ASN A 39 4.27 5.36 -16.83
N ILE A 40 3.60 4.55 -17.64
CA ILE A 40 3.37 3.14 -17.31
C ILE A 40 4.69 2.37 -17.13
N SER A 41 5.74 2.71 -17.90
CA SER A 41 7.04 2.03 -17.76
C SER A 41 7.66 2.29 -16.39
N GLU A 42 7.64 3.54 -15.91
CA GLU A 42 8.15 3.90 -14.58
C GLU A 42 7.39 3.18 -13.46
N ILE A 43 6.07 3.11 -13.56
CA ILE A 43 5.25 2.33 -12.60
C ILE A 43 5.66 0.87 -12.58
N LEU A 44 5.80 0.25 -13.77
CA LEU A 44 6.19 -1.16 -13.89
C LEU A 44 7.64 -1.42 -13.48
N ASP A 45 8.55 -0.44 -13.64
CA ASP A 45 9.92 -0.52 -13.14
C ASP A 45 9.94 -0.57 -11.61
N ASN A 46 9.16 0.28 -10.95
CA ASN A 46 9.01 0.24 -9.49
C ASN A 46 8.41 -1.08 -8.97
N LEU A 47 7.61 -1.76 -9.79
CA LEU A 47 7.08 -3.09 -9.46
C LEU A 47 8.09 -4.22 -9.72
N ASN A 48 9.31 -3.91 -10.12
CA ASN A 48 10.34 -4.87 -10.52
C ASN A 48 9.86 -5.83 -11.63
N VAL A 49 9.02 -5.32 -12.56
CA VAL A 49 8.53 -6.11 -13.71
C VAL A 49 9.64 -6.26 -14.74
N PRO A 50 10.02 -7.49 -15.12
CA PRO A 50 11.02 -7.72 -16.15
C PRO A 50 10.62 -7.05 -17.47
N ARG A 51 11.61 -6.47 -18.18
CA ARG A 51 11.37 -5.74 -19.43
C ARG A 51 10.61 -6.55 -20.48
N THR A 52 10.84 -7.85 -20.53
CA THR A 52 10.18 -8.78 -21.45
C THR A 52 8.67 -8.94 -21.22
N THR A 53 8.20 -8.73 -19.98
CA THR A 53 6.80 -8.90 -19.59
C THR A 53 6.02 -7.58 -19.49
N LYS A 54 6.70 -6.42 -19.53
CA LYS A 54 6.06 -5.10 -19.41
C LYS A 54 4.95 -4.88 -20.42
N ASN A 55 5.18 -5.26 -21.69
CA ASN A 55 4.19 -5.06 -22.77
C ASN A 55 2.86 -5.74 -22.46
N GLY A 56 2.89 -6.96 -21.88
CA GLY A 56 1.68 -7.69 -21.49
C GLY A 56 0.91 -7.02 -20.33
N LEU A 57 1.61 -6.25 -19.49
CA LEU A 57 1.00 -5.59 -18.34
C LEU A 57 0.58 -4.14 -18.62
N TYR A 58 0.97 -3.58 -19.77
CA TYR A 58 0.72 -2.17 -20.08
C TYR A 58 -0.78 -1.83 -20.04
N LYS A 59 -1.60 -2.60 -20.77
CA LYS A 59 -3.05 -2.43 -20.80
C LYS A 59 -3.67 -2.61 -19.41
N LYS A 60 -3.27 -3.67 -18.70
CA LYS A 60 -3.76 -3.95 -17.35
C LYS A 60 -3.43 -2.82 -16.38
N THR A 61 -2.24 -2.22 -16.48
CA THR A 61 -1.84 -1.09 -15.62
C THR A 61 -2.71 0.15 -15.87
N LYS A 62 -3.03 0.46 -17.14
CA LYS A 62 -3.97 1.53 -17.48
C LYS A 62 -5.35 1.30 -16.86
N GLU A 63 -5.91 0.11 -17.06
CA GLU A 63 -7.20 -0.28 -16.52
C GLU A 63 -7.20 -0.21 -14.98
N SER A 64 -6.09 -0.56 -14.34
CA SER A 64 -5.95 -0.48 -12.89
C SER A 64 -5.88 0.95 -12.38
N ILE A 65 -5.19 1.86 -13.08
CA ILE A 65 -5.18 3.30 -12.74
C ILE A 65 -6.60 3.86 -12.86
N ASP A 66 -7.28 3.59 -13.97
CA ASP A 66 -8.66 4.03 -14.18
C ASP A 66 -9.61 3.50 -13.09
N LYS A 67 -9.51 2.22 -12.78
CA LYS A 67 -10.28 1.56 -11.73
C LYS A 67 -10.09 2.21 -10.36
N MET A 68 -8.84 2.52 -9.97
CA MET A 68 -8.56 3.18 -8.68
C MET A 68 -9.08 4.62 -8.65
N ALA A 69 -8.87 5.39 -9.72
CA ALA A 69 -9.31 6.77 -9.82
C ALA A 69 -10.85 6.89 -9.78
N ASN A 70 -11.57 5.91 -10.32
CA ASN A 70 -13.02 5.90 -10.37
C ASN A 70 -13.68 5.16 -9.19
N SER A 71 -12.90 4.53 -8.29
CA SER A 71 -13.42 3.91 -7.07
C SER A 71 -13.60 4.94 -5.98
N THR A 72 -14.72 4.88 -5.27
CA THR A 72 -14.98 5.74 -4.12
C THR A 72 -14.57 5.02 -2.84
N TYR A 73 -13.80 5.70 -2.03
CA TYR A 73 -13.31 5.22 -0.74
C TYR A 73 -14.03 5.96 0.38
N ARG A 74 -14.66 5.19 1.26
CA ARG A 74 -15.36 5.70 2.43
C ARG A 74 -14.53 5.43 3.67
N PHE A 75 -14.08 6.49 4.29
CA PHE A 75 -13.30 6.45 5.52
C PHE A 75 -14.16 6.96 6.67
N LYS A 76 -14.10 6.26 7.80
CA LYS A 76 -14.66 6.71 9.06
C LYS A 76 -13.57 6.66 10.11
N ASN A 77 -13.28 7.78 10.77
CA ASN A 77 -12.30 7.91 11.85
C ASN A 77 -10.91 7.35 11.47
N LEU A 78 -10.44 7.61 10.26
CA LEU A 78 -9.17 7.08 9.75
C LEU A 78 -8.10 8.14 9.52
N PHE A 79 -8.50 9.40 9.42
CA PHE A 79 -7.57 10.50 9.22
C PHE A 79 -7.13 11.06 10.57
N TYR A 80 -5.81 11.12 10.78
CA TYR A 80 -5.21 11.74 11.94
C TYR A 80 -4.98 13.23 11.65
N SER A 81 -5.48 14.10 12.50
CA SER A 81 -5.17 15.53 12.42
C SER A 81 -4.01 15.86 13.37
N ASN A 82 -2.92 16.38 12.81
CA ASN A 82 -1.81 16.87 13.60
C ASN A 82 -2.15 18.16 14.36
N GLU A 83 -3.14 18.93 13.88
CA GLU A 83 -3.58 20.16 14.54
C GLU A 83 -4.21 19.88 15.91
N VAL A 84 -5.02 18.83 15.99
CA VAL A 84 -5.69 18.41 17.23
C VAL A 84 -5.08 17.17 17.86
N SER A 85 -4.01 16.64 17.29
CA SER A 85 -3.27 15.44 17.78
C SER A 85 -4.17 14.24 18.04
N GLN A 86 -5.24 14.07 17.29
CA GLN A 86 -6.20 12.97 17.43
C GLN A 86 -6.79 12.54 16.10
N VAL A 87 -7.43 11.36 16.09
CA VAL A 87 -8.21 10.89 14.95
C VAL A 87 -9.51 11.70 14.88
N VAL A 88 -9.74 12.35 13.74
CA VAL A 88 -10.96 13.12 13.52
C VAL A 88 -12.13 12.18 13.32
N ASP A 89 -13.23 12.40 14.04
CA ASP A 89 -14.49 11.67 13.85
C ASP A 89 -15.23 12.23 12.63
N ASP A 90 -14.71 11.91 11.46
CA ASP A 90 -15.24 12.38 10.19
C ASP A 90 -15.57 11.18 9.27
N LEU A 91 -16.54 11.41 8.38
CA LEU A 91 -16.96 10.48 7.37
C LEU A 91 -16.65 11.06 6.00
N ILE A 92 -15.51 10.64 5.44
CA ILE A 92 -15.04 11.12 4.15
C ILE A 92 -15.36 10.11 3.05
N ASN A 93 -16.01 10.57 1.99
CA ASN A 93 -16.17 9.82 0.75
C ASN A 93 -15.36 10.54 -0.33
N THR A 94 -14.31 9.91 -0.81
CA THR A 94 -13.42 10.52 -1.80
C THR A 94 -12.80 9.45 -2.70
N ASN A 95 -12.27 9.86 -3.84
CA ASN A 95 -11.38 9.05 -4.66
C ASN A 95 -9.94 9.25 -4.14
N MET A 96 -9.04 8.33 -4.40
CA MET A 96 -7.65 8.48 -3.98
C MET A 96 -6.93 9.58 -4.76
N PHE A 97 -7.15 9.61 -6.07
CA PHE A 97 -6.54 10.58 -6.98
C PHE A 97 -7.42 10.77 -8.23
N THR A 98 -7.14 11.83 -8.95
CA THR A 98 -7.58 12.03 -10.33
C THR A 98 -6.39 11.91 -11.27
N TYR A 99 -6.64 11.66 -12.56
CA TYR A 99 -5.57 11.60 -13.54
C TYR A 99 -5.99 12.17 -14.89
N ARG A 100 -4.99 12.64 -15.66
CA ARG A 100 -5.12 13.01 -17.06
C ARG A 100 -4.03 12.32 -17.86
N VAL A 101 -4.41 11.70 -18.97
CA VAL A 101 -3.45 11.17 -19.94
C VAL A 101 -3.10 12.28 -20.92
N ILE A 102 -1.82 12.48 -21.16
CA ILE A 102 -1.28 13.48 -22.06
C ILE A 102 -0.43 12.75 -23.10
N THR A 103 -0.74 12.97 -24.36
CA THR A 103 0.04 12.45 -25.47
C THR A 103 1.06 13.49 -25.94
N ILE A 104 2.08 13.05 -26.68
CA ILE A 104 3.12 13.95 -27.22
C ILE A 104 2.54 15.10 -28.07
N LYS A 105 1.38 14.88 -28.70
CA LYS A 105 0.71 15.90 -29.52
C LYS A 105 -0.03 16.95 -28.71
N GLU A 106 -0.37 16.63 -27.47
CA GLU A 106 -1.15 17.47 -26.54
C GLU A 106 -0.28 18.10 -25.46
N ALA A 107 1.00 17.72 -25.42
CA ALA A 107 1.95 18.21 -24.43
C ALA A 107 2.23 19.71 -24.64
N ASN A 108 2.14 20.47 -23.58
CA ASN A 108 2.62 21.87 -23.54
C ASN A 108 4.14 21.93 -23.29
N ASN A 109 4.70 23.15 -23.29
CA ASN A 109 6.16 23.35 -23.11
C ASN A 109 6.69 22.74 -21.81
N ASN A 110 5.91 22.76 -20.73
CA ASN A 110 6.33 22.21 -19.42
C ASN A 110 6.20 20.67 -19.36
N GLU A 111 5.46 20.09 -20.29
CA GLU A 111 5.21 18.65 -20.35
C GLU A 111 6.11 17.97 -21.40
N SER A 112 6.71 18.75 -22.32
CA SER A 112 7.57 18.24 -23.41
C SER A 112 8.79 17.48 -22.88
N ASP A 113 9.34 17.90 -21.75
CA ASP A 113 10.53 17.29 -21.15
C ASP A 113 10.30 15.82 -20.73
N PHE A 114 9.06 15.44 -20.45
CA PHE A 114 8.71 14.04 -20.14
C PHE A 114 8.71 13.12 -21.37
N PHE A 115 8.80 13.68 -22.58
CA PHE A 115 8.84 12.95 -23.85
C PHE A 115 10.23 12.90 -24.49
N ILE A 116 11.29 13.29 -23.78
CA ILE A 116 12.68 13.20 -24.25
C ILE A 116 13.02 11.76 -24.66
N ASP A 117 12.58 10.76 -23.89
CA ASP A 117 12.63 9.38 -24.35
C ASP A 117 11.56 9.13 -25.39
N LYS A 118 11.96 9.00 -26.66
CA LYS A 118 11.07 8.76 -27.81
C LYS A 118 10.20 7.50 -27.69
N ARG A 119 10.48 6.61 -26.73
CA ARG A 119 9.65 5.44 -26.44
C ARG A 119 8.42 5.77 -25.58
N VAL A 120 8.44 6.89 -24.87
CA VAL A 120 7.31 7.39 -24.10
C VAL A 120 6.31 8.04 -25.07
N ARG A 121 5.15 7.45 -25.23
CA ARG A 121 4.08 7.96 -26.11
C ARG A 121 3.00 8.73 -25.37
N GLU A 122 2.88 8.48 -24.07
CA GLU A 122 1.89 9.09 -23.19
C GLU A 122 2.45 9.18 -21.77
N ILE A 123 2.07 10.23 -21.08
CA ILE A 123 2.33 10.44 -19.66
C ILE A 123 1.01 10.60 -18.91
N TYR A 124 1.05 10.30 -17.62
CA TYR A 124 -0.06 10.43 -16.70
C TYR A 124 0.24 11.57 -15.74
N LYS A 125 -0.54 12.63 -15.79
CA LYS A 125 -0.58 13.64 -14.75
C LYS A 125 -1.53 13.16 -13.67
N ILE A 126 -1.01 12.83 -12.50
CA ILE A 126 -1.78 12.30 -11.36
C ILE A 126 -1.84 13.39 -10.30
N THR A 127 -3.03 13.61 -9.74
CA THR A 127 -3.25 14.55 -8.65
C THR A 127 -3.97 13.83 -7.52
N PHE A 128 -3.32 13.67 -6.37
CA PHE A 128 -3.98 13.14 -5.17
C PHE A 128 -5.07 14.11 -4.70
N THR A 129 -6.19 13.56 -4.23
CA THR A 129 -7.24 14.36 -3.61
C THR A 129 -6.71 15.04 -2.34
N ASP A 130 -7.29 16.15 -1.96
CA ASP A 130 -6.82 16.96 -0.83
C ASP A 130 -6.75 16.16 0.47
N GLU A 131 -7.74 15.32 0.72
CA GLU A 131 -7.81 14.48 1.91
C GLU A 131 -6.63 13.51 1.99
N PHE A 132 -6.34 12.82 0.87
CA PHE A 132 -5.19 11.93 0.80
C PHE A 132 -3.87 12.69 0.91
N TYR A 133 -3.73 13.78 0.17
CA TYR A 133 -2.51 14.58 0.17
C TYR A 133 -2.22 15.21 1.54
N LYS A 134 -3.21 15.84 2.17
CA LYS A 134 -3.07 16.40 3.51
C LYS A 134 -2.63 15.35 4.52
N ASN A 135 -3.21 14.16 4.45
CA ASN A 135 -2.82 13.05 5.32
C ASN A 135 -1.38 12.56 5.06
N ILE A 136 -0.94 12.57 3.79
CA ILE A 136 0.44 12.25 3.41
C ILE A 136 1.42 13.28 4.00
N ILE A 137 1.25 14.57 3.75
CA ILE A 137 2.16 15.62 4.23
C ILE A 137 2.11 15.82 5.74
N ALA A 138 0.95 15.61 6.36
CA ALA A 138 0.79 15.66 7.82
C ALA A 138 1.42 14.47 8.55
N LYS A 139 2.04 13.53 7.82
CA LYS A 139 2.61 12.29 8.37
C LYS A 139 1.59 11.48 9.18
N GLY A 140 0.32 11.58 8.84
CA GLY A 140 -0.78 10.83 9.44
C GLY A 140 -0.82 9.35 9.07
N TYR A 141 0.11 8.89 8.25
CA TYR A 141 0.29 7.51 7.81
C TYR A 141 1.64 6.96 8.32
N LEU A 142 1.74 5.66 8.42
CA LEU A 142 3.01 4.99 8.64
C LEU A 142 3.84 5.04 7.35
N ALA A 143 5.01 5.66 7.42
CA ALA A 143 5.98 5.59 6.34
C ALA A 143 6.53 4.16 6.29
N PHE A 144 6.18 3.42 5.26
CA PHE A 144 6.82 2.18 4.88
C PHE A 144 7.82 2.47 3.77
N ASP A 145 8.91 1.71 3.75
CA ASP A 145 9.70 1.66 2.55
C ASP A 145 8.87 0.99 1.43
N ALA A 146 8.63 1.74 0.36
CA ALA A 146 7.84 1.25 -0.76
C ALA A 146 8.51 0.06 -1.45
N GLU A 147 9.85 0.02 -1.49
CA GLU A 147 10.60 -1.11 -2.07
C GLU A 147 10.45 -2.35 -1.21
N GLU A 148 10.54 -2.19 0.10
CA GLU A 148 10.34 -3.26 1.07
C GLU A 148 8.94 -3.86 0.92
N LEU A 149 7.89 -3.01 0.86
CA LEU A 149 6.52 -3.47 0.65
C LEU A 149 6.32 -4.17 -0.70
N LEU A 150 6.93 -3.66 -1.77
CA LEU A 150 6.80 -4.22 -3.10
C LEU A 150 7.54 -5.57 -3.25
N ASN A 151 8.54 -5.83 -2.42
CA ASN A 151 9.23 -7.12 -2.35
C ASN A 151 8.35 -8.21 -1.73
N ILE A 152 7.39 -7.86 -0.88
CA ILE A 152 6.38 -8.81 -0.38
C ILE A 152 5.33 -9.06 -1.47
N LYS A 153 5.49 -10.14 -2.22
CA LYS A 153 4.64 -10.45 -3.40
C LYS A 153 3.20 -10.80 -3.01
N ASP A 154 3.02 -11.55 -1.90
CA ASP A 154 1.72 -11.98 -1.44
C ASP A 154 0.98 -10.85 -0.69
N SER A 155 -0.25 -10.53 -1.11
CA SER A 155 -1.03 -9.42 -0.56
C SER A 155 -1.45 -9.65 0.91
N ILE A 156 -1.70 -10.90 1.29
CA ILE A 156 -2.06 -11.24 2.68
C ILE A 156 -0.85 -11.00 3.57
N THR A 157 0.33 -11.48 3.18
CA THR A 157 1.59 -11.29 3.90
C THR A 157 1.93 -9.81 4.02
N ARG A 158 1.77 -9.03 2.94
CA ARG A 158 1.98 -7.58 2.94
C ARG A 158 1.00 -6.86 3.90
N SER A 159 -0.27 -7.27 3.90
CA SER A 159 -1.28 -6.73 4.82
C SER A 159 -0.97 -7.08 6.28
N ILE A 160 -0.50 -8.31 6.57
CA ILE A 160 -0.06 -8.70 7.90
C ILE A 160 1.13 -7.84 8.33
N PHE A 161 2.16 -7.71 7.51
CA PHE A 161 3.35 -6.91 7.80
C PHE A 161 2.98 -5.46 8.12
N THR A 162 2.18 -4.82 7.26
CA THR A 162 1.71 -3.44 7.46
C THR A 162 0.96 -3.30 8.78
N MET A 163 0.10 -4.25 9.09
CA MET A 163 -0.71 -4.25 10.30
C MET A 163 0.12 -4.44 11.57
N ILE A 164 1.00 -5.44 11.63
CA ILE A 164 1.83 -5.70 12.81
C ILE A 164 2.80 -4.56 13.07
N THR A 165 3.39 -3.99 12.01
CA THR A 165 4.29 -2.84 12.10
C THR A 165 3.57 -1.60 12.64
N LYS A 166 2.32 -1.38 12.24
CA LYS A 166 1.49 -0.31 12.79
C LYS A 166 1.18 -0.51 14.27
N TRP A 167 0.84 -1.72 14.67
CA TRP A 167 0.36 -1.99 16.02
C TRP A 167 1.46 -2.13 17.07
N ARG A 168 2.63 -2.65 16.66
CA ARG A 168 3.74 -2.75 17.59
C ARG A 168 4.31 -1.38 18.00
N ARG A 169 4.10 -0.35 17.17
CA ARG A 169 4.79 0.93 17.31
C ARG A 169 6.32 0.70 17.36
N ASN A 170 6.94 0.85 18.54
CA ASN A 170 8.37 0.57 18.78
C ASN A 170 8.59 -0.62 19.75
N SER A 171 7.54 -1.38 20.08
CA SER A 171 7.67 -2.58 20.90
C SER A 171 8.43 -3.66 20.14
N LEU A 172 9.31 -4.38 20.82
CA LEU A 172 10.02 -5.54 20.29
C LEU A 172 9.18 -6.81 20.32
N GLU A 173 8.00 -6.76 20.93
CA GLU A 173 7.04 -7.85 20.95
C GLU A 173 5.63 -7.34 20.67
N LEU A 174 4.88 -8.11 19.87
CA LEU A 174 3.47 -7.87 19.61
C LEU A 174 2.70 -9.18 19.67
N LYS A 175 1.74 -9.28 20.57
CA LYS A 175 0.82 -10.42 20.70
C LYS A 175 -0.56 -10.08 20.20
N LYS A 176 -1.14 -10.91 19.30
CA LYS A 176 -2.47 -10.72 18.74
C LYS A 176 -3.20 -12.05 18.52
N PRO A 177 -4.50 -12.12 18.85
CA PRO A 177 -5.33 -13.27 18.52
C PRO A 177 -5.47 -13.47 17.00
N ALA A 178 -5.43 -14.72 16.54
CA ALA A 178 -5.55 -15.06 15.11
C ALA A 178 -6.83 -14.52 14.49
N TYR A 179 -7.97 -14.59 15.19
CA TYR A 179 -9.26 -14.05 14.69
C TYR A 179 -9.20 -12.54 14.48
N PHE A 180 -8.44 -11.82 15.33
CA PHE A 180 -8.30 -10.37 15.20
C PHE A 180 -7.49 -10.00 13.96
N ILE A 181 -6.43 -10.76 13.65
CA ILE A 181 -5.65 -10.65 12.42
C ILE A 181 -6.57 -10.91 11.22
N ALA A 182 -7.27 -12.05 11.21
CA ALA A 182 -8.13 -12.45 10.09
C ALA A 182 -9.28 -11.47 9.80
N ARG A 183 -9.82 -10.79 10.81
CA ARG A 183 -10.88 -9.77 10.63
C ARG A 183 -10.38 -8.48 9.97
N ARG A 184 -9.10 -8.21 10.02
CA ARG A 184 -8.49 -6.97 9.49
C ARG A 184 -7.91 -7.14 8.09
N ILE A 185 -7.68 -8.36 7.68
CA ILE A 185 -7.17 -8.74 6.36
C ILE A 185 -8.19 -9.69 5.69
N PRO A 186 -8.21 -9.81 4.36
CA PRO A 186 -9.23 -10.59 3.67
C PRO A 186 -9.02 -12.11 3.79
N ILE A 187 -8.96 -12.62 5.03
CA ILE A 187 -8.89 -14.04 5.33
C ILE A 187 -10.26 -14.52 5.83
N ALA A 188 -10.82 -15.51 5.13
CA ALA A 188 -12.09 -16.09 5.52
C ALA A 188 -11.96 -16.91 6.81
N TRP A 189 -12.61 -16.46 7.88
CA TRP A 189 -12.60 -17.12 9.20
C TRP A 189 -13.49 -18.36 9.29
N LYS A 190 -14.31 -18.66 8.27
CA LYS A 190 -15.19 -19.85 8.26
C LYS A 190 -14.46 -21.17 8.48
N ASN A 191 -13.21 -21.26 8.00
CA ASN A 191 -12.32 -22.39 8.26
C ASN A 191 -11.14 -21.88 9.10
N VAL A 192 -11.28 -21.98 10.42
CA VAL A 192 -10.32 -21.45 11.39
C VAL A 192 -8.92 -22.04 11.20
N SER A 193 -8.81 -23.36 11.01
CA SER A 193 -7.51 -24.02 10.82
C SER A 193 -6.82 -23.53 9.55
N ARG A 194 -7.55 -23.33 8.46
CA ARG A 194 -7.01 -22.79 7.21
C ARG A 194 -6.58 -21.32 7.37
N ALA A 195 -7.38 -20.53 8.10
CA ALA A 195 -7.05 -19.13 8.38
C ALA A 195 -5.75 -19.02 9.19
N ILE A 196 -5.61 -19.83 10.26
CA ILE A 196 -4.39 -19.90 11.06
C ILE A 196 -3.20 -20.32 10.21
N LYS A 197 -3.34 -21.34 9.36
CA LYS A 197 -2.27 -21.78 8.47
C LYS A 197 -1.85 -20.71 7.46
N THR A 198 -2.81 -19.93 6.97
CA THR A 198 -2.52 -18.80 6.08
C THR A 198 -1.69 -17.73 6.80
N ILE A 199 -2.06 -17.38 8.04
CA ILE A 199 -1.29 -16.42 8.86
C ILE A 199 0.11 -16.98 9.18
N GLU A 200 0.21 -18.27 9.53
CA GLU A 200 1.48 -18.94 9.81
C GLU A 200 2.44 -18.90 8.59
N ASN A 201 1.93 -19.22 7.40
CA ASN A 201 2.72 -19.15 6.16
C ASN A 201 3.27 -17.72 5.92
N SER A 202 2.46 -16.70 6.20
CA SER A 202 2.91 -15.31 6.14
C SER A 202 4.00 -15.02 7.18
N CYS A 203 3.86 -15.54 8.41
CA CYS A 203 4.88 -15.37 9.45
C CYS A 203 6.21 -16.03 9.06
N ILE A 204 6.15 -17.22 8.46
CA ILE A 204 7.35 -17.91 7.94
C ILE A 204 8.05 -17.02 6.91
N TYR A 205 7.30 -16.52 5.91
CA TYR A 205 7.87 -15.63 4.89
C TYR A 205 8.50 -14.37 5.51
N LEU A 206 7.79 -13.73 6.45
CA LEU A 206 8.28 -12.50 7.09
C LEU A 206 9.56 -12.74 7.89
N LYS A 207 9.66 -13.88 8.59
CA LYS A 207 10.87 -14.29 9.30
C LYS A 207 12.02 -14.62 8.34
N ASP A 208 11.77 -15.43 7.31
CA ASP A 208 12.79 -15.86 6.35
C ASP A 208 13.38 -14.70 5.53
N ASN A 209 12.67 -13.58 5.45
CA ASN A 209 13.10 -12.36 4.74
C ASN A 209 13.43 -11.20 5.68
N ASP A 210 13.65 -11.46 6.97
CA ASP A 210 14.09 -10.48 7.98
C ASP A 210 13.14 -9.27 8.19
N PHE A 211 11.84 -9.47 7.95
CA PHE A 211 10.81 -8.48 8.29
C PHE A 211 10.39 -8.55 9.77
N ILE A 212 10.60 -9.68 10.40
CA ILE A 212 10.47 -9.95 11.84
C ILE A 212 11.60 -10.86 12.28
N SER A 213 12.06 -10.74 13.52
CA SER A 213 13.14 -11.62 14.03
C SER A 213 12.65 -13.04 14.29
N ASP A 214 11.45 -13.18 14.84
CA ASP A 214 10.84 -14.50 15.09
C ASP A 214 9.31 -14.37 15.28
N TYR A 215 8.64 -15.52 15.34
CA TYR A 215 7.25 -15.60 15.75
C TYR A 215 6.97 -16.86 16.55
N LYS A 216 5.93 -16.83 17.39
CA LYS A 216 5.44 -17.98 18.15
C LYS A 216 3.93 -18.09 18.01
N ILE A 217 3.43 -19.32 17.95
CA ILE A 217 2.00 -19.60 17.99
C ILE A 217 1.64 -20.18 19.34
N GLU A 218 0.81 -19.48 20.09
CA GLU A 218 0.31 -19.91 21.38
C GLU A 218 -1.12 -20.42 21.27
N ARG A 219 -1.36 -21.64 21.75
CA ARG A 219 -2.67 -22.27 21.74
C ARG A 219 -3.11 -22.57 23.16
N THR A 220 -4.15 -21.89 23.61
CA THR A 220 -4.75 -22.08 24.95
C THR A 220 -6.09 -22.83 24.81
N GLY A 221 -6.03 -24.13 24.57
CA GLY A 221 -7.24 -24.97 24.45
C GLY A 221 -7.83 -25.07 23.05
N LYS A 222 -8.90 -24.33 22.75
CA LYS A 222 -9.58 -24.40 21.43
C LYS A 222 -8.79 -23.71 20.32
N VAL A 223 -8.97 -24.17 19.08
CA VAL A 223 -8.26 -23.60 17.90
C VAL A 223 -8.58 -22.13 17.68
N ASP A 224 -9.77 -21.68 18.05
CA ASP A 224 -10.19 -20.29 17.95
C ASP A 224 -9.53 -19.34 18.96
N THR A 225 -8.90 -19.89 20.02
CA THR A 225 -8.10 -19.13 21.00
C THR A 225 -6.61 -19.01 20.64
N THR A 226 -6.25 -19.34 19.40
CA THR A 226 -4.85 -19.25 18.94
C THR A 226 -4.40 -17.79 18.88
N GLU A 227 -3.22 -17.52 19.42
CA GLU A 227 -2.56 -16.22 19.39
C GLU A 227 -1.23 -16.30 18.66
N PHE A 228 -0.89 -15.24 17.94
CA PHE A 228 0.41 -15.03 17.32
C PHE A 228 1.19 -14.01 18.11
N VAL A 229 2.42 -14.37 18.45
CA VAL A 229 3.41 -13.48 19.07
C VAL A 229 4.48 -13.22 18.02
N PHE A 230 4.70 -11.95 17.69
CA PHE A 230 5.71 -11.49 16.74
C PHE A 230 6.85 -10.85 17.52
N TYR A 231 8.08 -11.19 17.18
CA TYR A 231 9.29 -10.63 17.78
C TYR A 231 10.03 -9.78 16.75
N PHE A 232 10.62 -8.69 17.23
CA PHE A 232 11.34 -7.72 16.42
C PHE A 232 12.65 -7.37 17.13
N ASP A 233 13.68 -7.06 16.36
CA ASP A 233 14.93 -6.53 16.87
C ASP A 233 14.98 -5.00 16.74
N GLU A 234 15.97 -4.37 17.37
CA GLU A 234 16.11 -2.91 17.33
C GLU A 234 16.34 -2.37 15.92
N HIS A 235 17.01 -3.13 15.03
CA HIS A 235 17.23 -2.71 13.65
C HIS A 235 15.91 -2.52 12.87
N HIS A 236 14.84 -3.27 13.19
CA HIS A 236 13.51 -3.05 12.62
C HIS A 236 12.89 -1.69 13.00
N ASN A 237 13.39 -1.07 14.07
CA ASN A 237 13.01 0.30 14.46
C ASN A 237 13.83 1.35 13.70
N MET A 238 15.12 1.08 13.44
CA MET A 238 16.01 1.98 12.73
C MET A 238 15.62 2.15 11.24
N ILE A 239 15.17 1.07 10.59
CA ILE A 239 14.62 1.13 9.22
C ILE A 239 13.44 2.11 9.17
N LYS A 240 12.58 2.10 10.18
CA LYS A 240 11.47 3.05 10.33
C LYS A 240 11.93 4.50 10.48
N GLN A 241 13.02 4.75 11.23
CA GLN A 241 13.51 6.10 11.53
C GLN A 241 14.24 6.72 10.33
N LYS A 242 15.04 5.94 9.59
CA LYS A 242 15.75 6.43 8.40
C LYS A 242 14.82 7.01 7.34
N ASN A 243 13.68 6.39 7.12
CA ASN A 243 12.69 6.82 6.12
C ASN A 243 11.86 8.04 6.56
N PHE A 244 12.03 8.54 7.78
CA PHE A 244 11.32 9.73 8.28
C PHE A 244 12.12 11.04 8.13
N TYR A 245 13.44 10.96 7.92
CA TYR A 245 14.35 12.13 7.99
C TYR A 245 15.22 12.30 6.74
N ASP A 246 15.23 11.33 5.83
CA ASP A 246 15.86 11.43 4.51
C ASP A 246 14.80 11.76 3.43
#